data_c2cf314309c39d7f455df1c92575ebb3
#
_entry.id   c2cf314309c39d7f455df1c92575ebb3
#
_cell.length_a   1.000
_cell.length_b   1.000
_cell.length_c   1.000
_cell.angle_alpha   90.00
_cell.angle_beta   90.00
_cell.angle_gamma   90.00
#
_symmetry.space_group_name_H-M   'P 1'
#
loop_
_entity.id
_entity.type
_entity.pdbx_description
1 polymer ?
#
loop_
_entity_poly.entity_id
_entity_poly.type
_entity_poly.pdbx_seq_one_letter_code
_entity_poly.pdbx_strand_id
1 'polypeptide(L)'
;SITRLDYYVGEVLKKLKEKGLDENTLVIFSSDNGPHEEGGADPTFFGRDGKLRGLKRQCHEGGIRIPFIARWPGHIPAGEVNDHICAFYDLMPTFCEVIGIKDYEKKYRNKEKKVDYFDGISFAPTLLGNKKQKKHDFLYWEFDETDQIAVRMDDWKMVVKKGTPFLYNLKTDIHEDHDITLQHPDIVEKMKAIIFE
;
A
#
# COMPACT_ATOMS: atom_id res chain seq x y z
N SER A 1 -22.81 7.56 4.73
CA SER A 1 -22.01 6.42 5.24
C SER A 1 -20.65 6.87 5.78
N ILE A 2 -19.90 7.73 5.09
CA ILE A 2 -18.58 8.24 5.55
C ILE A 2 -18.69 8.94 6.92
N THR A 3 -19.65 9.82 7.11
CA THR A 3 -19.92 10.48 8.40
C THR A 3 -20.15 9.48 9.54
N ARG A 4 -20.84 8.36 9.27
CA ARG A 4 -21.04 7.31 10.27
C ARG A 4 -19.74 6.56 10.58
N LEU A 5 -18.91 6.29 9.57
CA LEU A 5 -17.60 5.69 9.75
C LEU A 5 -16.71 6.58 10.63
N ASP A 6 -16.63 7.87 10.28
CA ASP A 6 -15.89 8.87 11.06
C ASP A 6 -16.34 8.94 12.52
N TYR A 7 -17.66 8.96 12.76
CA TYR A 7 -18.23 8.89 14.11
C TYR A 7 -17.72 7.67 14.89
N TYR A 8 -17.76 6.46 14.31
CA TYR A 8 -17.32 5.26 15.01
C TYR A 8 -15.81 5.21 15.22
N VAL A 9 -15.01 5.73 14.31
CA VAL A 9 -13.56 5.92 14.54
C VAL A 9 -13.35 6.84 15.75
N GLY A 10 -14.10 7.94 15.83
CA GLY A 10 -14.07 8.83 16.98
C GLY A 10 -14.44 8.14 18.30
N GLU A 11 -15.48 7.29 18.31
CA GLU A 11 -15.88 6.53 19.51
C GLU A 11 -14.78 5.53 19.94
N VAL A 12 -14.08 4.88 18.99
CA VAL A 12 -12.96 3.99 19.31
C VAL A 12 -11.83 4.79 19.97
N LEU A 13 -11.42 5.91 19.39
CA LEU A 13 -10.35 6.76 19.94
C LEU A 13 -10.73 7.32 21.33
N LYS A 14 -11.96 7.74 21.51
CA LYS A 14 -12.49 8.17 22.81
C LYS A 14 -12.39 7.05 23.84
N LYS A 15 -12.76 5.82 23.44
CA LYS A 15 -12.72 4.66 24.34
C LYS A 15 -11.30 4.30 24.77
N LEU A 16 -10.33 4.36 23.87
CA LEU A 16 -8.90 4.18 24.22
C LEU A 16 -8.46 5.19 25.27
N LYS A 17 -8.82 6.46 25.08
CA LYS A 17 -8.49 7.53 26.02
C LYS A 17 -9.15 7.32 27.39
N GLU A 18 -10.46 7.00 27.44
CA GLU A 18 -11.20 6.71 28.67
C GLU A 18 -10.58 5.53 29.47
N LYS A 19 -9.99 4.58 28.78
CA LYS A 19 -9.34 3.42 29.38
C LYS A 19 -7.88 3.64 29.75
N GLY A 20 -7.33 4.81 29.47
CA GLY A 20 -5.90 5.11 29.70
C GLY A 20 -4.94 4.32 28.79
N LEU A 21 -5.42 3.85 27.64
CA LEU A 21 -4.65 3.04 26.68
C LEU A 21 -4.11 3.85 25.50
N ASP A 22 -4.48 5.11 25.38
CA ASP A 22 -4.23 5.95 24.22
C ASP A 22 -2.74 6.07 23.88
N GLU A 23 -1.90 6.29 24.87
CA GLU A 23 -0.44 6.46 24.69
C GLU A 23 0.28 5.13 24.42
N ASN A 24 -0.32 4.01 24.75
CA ASN A 24 0.26 2.68 24.55
C ASN A 24 -0.45 1.87 23.46
N THR A 25 -1.12 2.55 22.51
CA THR A 25 -1.81 1.88 21.42
C THR A 25 -1.47 2.55 20.08
N LEU A 26 -0.88 1.78 19.18
CA LEU A 26 -0.74 2.15 17.78
C LEU A 26 -2.08 1.90 17.07
N VAL A 27 -2.73 2.95 16.63
CA VAL A 27 -3.97 2.89 15.84
C VAL A 27 -3.64 3.11 14.37
N ILE A 28 -4.07 2.18 13.50
CA ILE A 28 -3.93 2.30 12.06
C ILE A 28 -5.33 2.30 11.45
N PHE A 29 -5.59 3.27 10.58
CA PHE A 29 -6.78 3.34 9.74
C PHE A 29 -6.35 3.19 8.28
N SER A 30 -6.97 2.26 7.58
CA SER A 30 -6.71 1.97 6.17
C SER A 30 -7.93 1.37 5.48
N SER A 31 -7.80 1.05 4.20
CA SER A 31 -8.76 0.29 3.41
C SER A 31 -8.10 -0.95 2.84
N ASP A 32 -8.88 -1.94 2.45
CA ASP A 32 -8.38 -3.18 1.82
C ASP A 32 -8.12 -3.01 0.32
N ASN A 33 -8.86 -2.12 -0.34
CA ASN A 33 -8.74 -1.81 -1.77
C ASN A 33 -9.28 -0.41 -2.09
N GLY A 34 -9.16 0.01 -3.32
CA GLY A 34 -9.75 1.23 -3.84
C GLY A 34 -11.29 1.17 -3.89
N PRO A 35 -11.95 2.25 -4.36
CA PRO A 35 -13.41 2.32 -4.44
C PRO A 35 -13.98 1.26 -5.39
N HIS A 36 -15.23 0.87 -5.16
CA HIS A 36 -15.96 -0.08 -6.00
C HIS A 36 -17.34 0.45 -6.41
N GLU A 37 -17.95 -0.19 -7.39
CA GLU A 37 -19.28 0.15 -7.92
C GLU A 37 -20.37 -0.84 -7.50
N GLU A 38 -20.06 -1.81 -6.65
CA GLU A 38 -20.98 -2.82 -6.18
C GLU A 38 -21.98 -2.25 -5.15
N GLY A 39 -23.14 -2.91 -5.05
CA GLY A 39 -24.15 -2.54 -4.05
C GLY A 39 -24.82 -1.19 -4.32
N GLY A 40 -24.83 -0.72 -5.57
CA GLY A 40 -25.44 0.56 -5.94
C GLY A 40 -24.59 1.79 -5.58
N ALA A 41 -23.35 1.60 -5.21
CA ALA A 41 -22.41 2.70 -5.05
C ALA A 41 -22.06 3.26 -6.43
N ASP A 42 -22.41 4.53 -6.67
CA ASP A 42 -21.93 5.26 -7.84
C ASP A 42 -20.56 5.88 -7.51
N PRO A 43 -19.52 5.33 -8.08
CA PRO A 43 -18.18 5.79 -7.82
C PRO A 43 -17.87 7.16 -8.44
N THR A 44 -18.69 7.65 -9.40
CA THR A 44 -18.54 8.99 -9.98
C THR A 44 -19.21 10.07 -9.15
N PHE A 45 -20.20 9.70 -8.31
CA PHE A 45 -21.00 10.62 -7.50
C PHE A 45 -20.18 11.57 -6.61
N PHE A 46 -19.06 11.12 -6.08
CA PHE A 46 -18.19 11.94 -5.23
C PHE A 46 -16.94 12.47 -5.97
N GLY A 47 -16.95 12.51 -7.31
CA GLY A 47 -15.77 12.92 -8.07
C GLY A 47 -14.57 12.01 -7.80
N ARG A 48 -14.80 10.73 -7.72
CA ARG A 48 -13.78 9.72 -7.43
C ARG A 48 -12.77 9.52 -8.56
N ASP A 49 -13.10 9.98 -9.76
CA ASP A 49 -12.14 10.36 -10.80
C ASP A 49 -11.08 11.34 -10.26
N GLY A 50 -11.02 11.46 -8.94
CA GLY A 50 -9.97 12.10 -8.20
C GLY A 50 -8.62 11.96 -8.87
N LYS A 51 -7.57 12.04 -8.47
CA LYS A 51 -6.28 11.96 -9.17
C LYS A 51 -5.85 10.55 -9.56
N LEU A 52 -6.64 9.49 -9.28
CA LEU A 52 -6.21 8.10 -9.45
C LEU A 52 -7.18 7.34 -10.35
N ARG A 53 -6.65 6.67 -11.37
CA ARG A 53 -7.40 5.81 -12.26
C ARG A 53 -7.67 4.44 -11.65
N GLY A 54 -8.84 3.88 -11.94
CA GLY A 54 -9.17 2.50 -11.59
C GLY A 54 -9.99 2.35 -10.32
N LEU A 55 -10.44 1.12 -10.10
CA LEU A 55 -11.33 0.69 -9.05
C LEU A 55 -10.84 -0.61 -8.44
N LYS A 56 -11.51 -1.07 -7.37
CA LYS A 56 -11.40 -2.45 -6.87
C LYS A 56 -11.37 -3.44 -8.03
N ARG A 57 -10.49 -4.45 -7.98
CA ARG A 57 -10.22 -5.44 -9.03
C ARG A 57 -9.44 -4.90 -10.24
N GLN A 58 -8.87 -3.71 -10.15
CA GLN A 58 -7.99 -3.15 -11.17
C GLN A 58 -6.63 -2.83 -10.57
N CYS A 59 -5.56 -3.11 -11.33
CA CYS A 59 -4.19 -2.89 -10.88
C CYS A 59 -3.66 -1.47 -11.13
N HIS A 60 -4.49 -0.55 -11.60
CA HIS A 60 -4.18 0.88 -11.64
C HIS A 60 -4.17 1.47 -10.23
N GLU A 61 -3.52 2.63 -10.03
CA GLU A 61 -3.35 3.26 -8.71
C GLU A 61 -4.68 3.40 -7.94
N GLY A 62 -5.79 3.76 -8.60
CA GLY A 62 -7.09 3.89 -7.95
C GLY A 62 -7.67 2.59 -7.39
N GLY A 63 -7.26 1.44 -7.91
CA GLY A 63 -7.69 0.14 -7.38
C GLY A 63 -6.84 -0.38 -6.22
N ILE A 64 -5.57 0.00 -6.17
CA ILE A 64 -4.57 -0.56 -5.23
C ILE A 64 -4.00 0.44 -4.23
N ARG A 65 -3.97 1.75 -4.55
CA ARG A 65 -3.48 2.78 -3.64
C ARG A 65 -4.58 3.17 -2.67
N ILE A 66 -4.37 2.84 -1.41
CA ILE A 66 -5.34 3.00 -0.33
C ILE A 66 -4.90 4.09 0.66
N PRO A 67 -5.83 4.71 1.39
CA PRO A 67 -5.47 5.61 2.49
C PRO A 67 -4.74 4.82 3.59
N PHE A 68 -3.76 5.46 4.21
CA PHE A 68 -3.07 4.93 5.37
C PHE A 68 -2.83 6.04 6.38
N ILE A 69 -3.37 5.88 7.58
CA ILE A 69 -3.20 6.82 8.68
C ILE A 69 -2.75 6.03 9.91
N ALA A 70 -1.63 6.44 10.50
CA ALA A 70 -1.13 5.86 11.74
C ALA A 70 -1.12 6.91 12.85
N ARG A 71 -1.58 6.53 14.03
CA ARG A 71 -1.63 7.39 15.20
C ARG A 71 -1.09 6.64 16.42
N TRP A 72 -0.08 7.20 17.07
CA TRP A 72 0.45 6.72 18.34
C TRP A 72 1.03 7.89 19.13
N PRO A 73 0.25 8.46 20.07
CA PRO A 73 0.68 9.64 20.83
C PRO A 73 2.01 9.42 21.54
N GLY A 74 2.89 10.41 21.47
CA GLY A 74 4.22 10.33 22.07
C GLY A 74 5.27 9.52 21.30
N HIS A 75 4.86 8.79 20.24
CA HIS A 75 5.76 7.94 19.44
C HIS A 75 5.80 8.35 17.97
N ILE A 76 4.64 8.62 17.38
CA ILE A 76 4.55 9.10 15.98
C ILE A 76 4.35 10.62 16.02
N PRO A 77 5.18 11.41 15.31
CA PRO A 77 5.00 12.85 15.20
C PRO A 77 3.61 13.22 14.64
N ALA A 78 2.93 14.15 15.27
CA ALA A 78 1.61 14.57 14.83
C ALA A 78 1.68 15.44 13.57
N GLY A 79 0.75 15.22 12.62
CA GLY A 79 0.62 16.03 11.41
C GLY A 79 1.67 15.75 10.32
N GLU A 80 2.51 14.73 10.50
CA GLU A 80 3.46 14.31 9.47
C GLU A 80 2.75 13.70 8.28
N VAL A 81 3.24 14.04 7.08
CA VAL A 81 2.86 13.43 5.81
C VAL A 81 4.11 12.83 5.18
N ASN A 82 4.01 11.60 4.72
CA ASN A 82 5.14 10.88 4.17
C ASN A 82 4.75 10.12 2.90
N ASP A 83 5.63 10.15 1.89
CA ASP A 83 5.42 9.50 0.59
C ASP A 83 6.12 8.13 0.49
N HIS A 84 6.47 7.52 1.62
CA HIS A 84 7.08 6.19 1.62
C HIS A 84 6.11 5.17 1.01
N ILE A 85 6.61 4.42 0.03
CA ILE A 85 5.85 3.37 -0.67
C ILE A 85 5.92 2.10 0.16
N CYS A 86 4.78 1.59 0.61
CA CYS A 86 4.67 0.37 1.40
C CYS A 86 3.43 -0.44 1.00
N ALA A 87 3.36 -1.68 1.47
CA ALA A 87 2.25 -2.59 1.24
C ALA A 87 1.82 -3.28 2.54
N PHE A 88 0.68 -3.99 2.54
CA PHE A 88 0.17 -4.63 3.76
C PHE A 88 1.10 -5.70 4.34
N TYR A 89 1.85 -6.40 3.52
CA TYR A 89 2.81 -7.39 4.02
C TYR A 89 3.98 -6.75 4.80
N ASP A 90 4.16 -5.43 4.71
CA ASP A 90 5.13 -4.67 5.52
C ASP A 90 4.67 -4.44 6.96
N LEU A 91 3.37 -4.59 7.25
CA LEU A 91 2.83 -4.41 8.60
C LEU A 91 3.41 -5.41 9.59
N MET A 92 3.54 -6.67 9.20
CA MET A 92 4.06 -7.71 10.08
C MET A 92 5.50 -7.40 10.55
N PRO A 93 6.49 -7.16 9.68
CA PRO A 93 7.82 -6.75 10.10
C PRO A 93 7.83 -5.42 10.86
N THR A 94 6.96 -4.47 10.49
CA THR A 94 6.83 -3.20 11.19
C THR A 94 6.36 -3.39 12.64
N PHE A 95 5.35 -4.21 12.87
CA PHE A 95 4.88 -4.50 14.23
C PHE A 95 5.94 -5.24 15.05
N CYS A 96 6.63 -6.21 14.45
CA CYS A 96 7.73 -6.90 15.13
C CYS A 96 8.81 -5.92 15.59
N GLU A 97 9.22 -4.99 14.74
CA GLU A 97 10.22 -3.98 15.07
C GLU A 97 9.73 -3.03 16.18
N VAL A 98 8.49 -2.52 16.06
CA VAL A 98 7.88 -1.60 17.03
C VAL A 98 7.77 -2.20 18.42
N ILE A 99 7.44 -3.49 18.54
CA ILE A 99 7.36 -4.19 19.85
C ILE A 99 8.68 -4.85 20.28
N GLY A 100 9.77 -4.61 19.55
CA GLY A 100 11.11 -5.07 19.91
C GLY A 100 11.39 -6.55 19.65
N ILE A 101 10.60 -7.23 18.82
CA ILE A 101 10.88 -8.60 18.39
C ILE A 101 11.97 -8.57 17.32
N LYS A 102 13.17 -8.96 17.72
CA LYS A 102 14.30 -9.14 16.81
C LYS A 102 14.29 -10.54 16.20
N ASP A 103 14.90 -10.67 15.03
CA ASP A 103 15.07 -11.96 14.34
C ASP A 103 13.75 -12.73 14.12
N TYR A 104 12.64 -12.01 13.92
CA TYR A 104 11.33 -12.61 13.70
C TYR A 104 11.35 -13.60 12.52
N GLU A 105 12.11 -13.30 11.46
CA GLU A 105 12.28 -14.18 10.31
C GLU A 105 12.83 -15.55 10.70
N LYS A 106 13.89 -15.59 11.53
CA LYS A 106 14.46 -16.83 12.04
C LYS A 106 13.53 -17.57 12.98
N LYS A 107 12.80 -16.82 13.82
CA LYS A 107 11.92 -17.36 14.85
C LYS A 107 10.65 -17.97 14.28
N TYR A 108 10.08 -17.34 13.26
CA TYR A 108 8.79 -17.72 12.66
C TYR A 108 8.91 -18.38 11.29
N ARG A 109 10.12 -18.67 10.83
CA ARG A 109 10.36 -19.41 9.59
C ARG A 109 9.68 -20.79 9.65
N ASN A 110 8.85 -21.07 8.69
CA ASN A 110 8.25 -22.40 8.56
C ASN A 110 9.23 -23.36 7.87
N LYS A 111 9.99 -24.10 8.66
CA LYS A 111 10.99 -25.06 8.18
C LYS A 111 10.40 -26.18 7.31
N GLU A 112 9.13 -26.55 7.53
CA GLU A 112 8.46 -27.62 6.78
C GLU A 112 8.06 -27.14 5.36
N LYS A 113 7.70 -25.88 5.21
CA LYS A 113 7.25 -25.31 3.92
C LYS A 113 8.39 -24.69 3.11
N LYS A 114 9.63 -24.72 3.58
CA LYS A 114 10.78 -24.08 2.93
C LYS A 114 10.58 -22.60 2.59
N VAL A 115 9.75 -21.90 3.35
CA VAL A 115 9.62 -20.44 3.23
C VAL A 115 10.87 -19.80 3.85
N ASP A 116 11.72 -19.28 3.03
CA ASP A 116 13.05 -18.83 3.44
C ASP A 116 13.15 -17.32 3.65
N TYR A 117 12.12 -16.55 3.28
CA TYR A 117 12.10 -15.10 3.37
C TYR A 117 10.69 -14.55 3.66
N PHE A 118 10.63 -13.29 4.04
CA PHE A 118 9.41 -12.49 4.16
C PHE A 118 9.50 -11.36 3.14
N ASP A 119 8.44 -11.13 2.39
CA ASP A 119 8.40 -10.09 1.35
C ASP A 119 8.39 -8.69 1.95
N GLY A 120 7.91 -8.53 3.18
CA GLY A 120 7.70 -7.25 3.83
C GLY A 120 9.00 -6.60 4.32
N ILE A 121 9.07 -5.28 4.15
CA ILE A 121 10.11 -4.41 4.72
C ILE A 121 9.48 -3.54 5.79
N SER A 122 10.02 -3.56 7.01
CA SER A 122 9.52 -2.71 8.09
C SER A 122 9.60 -1.23 7.71
N PHE A 123 8.49 -0.52 7.90
CA PHE A 123 8.45 0.94 7.82
C PHE A 123 8.34 1.63 9.19
N ALA A 124 8.68 0.91 10.27
CA ALA A 124 8.81 1.50 11.60
C ALA A 124 9.73 2.74 11.64
N PRO A 125 10.88 2.77 10.93
CA PRO A 125 11.68 3.99 10.86
C PRO A 125 10.91 5.20 10.34
N THR A 126 10.12 5.03 9.28
CA THR A 126 9.26 6.10 8.73
C THR A 126 8.20 6.52 9.74
N LEU A 127 7.49 5.58 10.37
CA LEU A 127 6.46 5.90 11.37
C LEU A 127 7.01 6.68 12.57
N LEU A 128 8.22 6.34 13.02
CA LEU A 128 8.85 6.94 14.19
C LEU A 128 9.70 8.18 13.87
N GLY A 129 9.58 8.72 12.65
CA GLY A 129 10.31 9.92 12.22
C GLY A 129 11.81 9.71 11.98
N ASN A 130 12.26 8.47 11.77
CA ASN A 130 13.66 8.16 11.49
C ASN A 130 13.94 8.22 9.99
N LYS A 131 15.09 8.78 9.61
CA LYS A 131 15.45 9.00 8.18
C LYS A 131 16.04 7.78 7.48
N LYS A 132 16.35 6.69 8.18
CA LYS A 132 16.98 5.49 7.59
C LYS A 132 15.94 4.42 7.25
N GLN A 133 15.11 4.71 6.25
CA GLN A 133 14.10 3.79 5.77
C GLN A 133 14.59 3.00 4.56
N LYS A 134 14.50 1.67 4.65
CA LYS A 134 14.69 0.79 3.49
C LYS A 134 13.47 0.89 2.55
N LYS A 135 13.72 0.75 1.25
CA LYS A 135 12.66 0.74 0.23
C LYS A 135 12.57 -0.63 -0.41
N HIS A 136 11.42 -0.95 -0.96
CA HIS A 136 11.27 -2.04 -1.89
C HIS A 136 11.95 -1.73 -3.21
N ASP A 137 12.61 -2.73 -3.80
CA ASP A 137 13.12 -2.63 -5.17
C ASP A 137 11.96 -2.59 -6.17
N PHE A 138 10.90 -3.32 -5.87
CA PHE A 138 9.62 -3.29 -6.60
C PHE A 138 8.46 -3.72 -5.71
N LEU A 139 7.24 -3.38 -6.13
CA LEU A 139 5.99 -3.95 -5.64
C LEU A 139 5.28 -4.66 -6.79
N TYR A 140 4.57 -5.76 -6.48
CA TYR A 140 3.89 -6.61 -7.45
C TYR A 140 2.43 -6.83 -7.04
N TRP A 141 1.54 -6.79 -8.01
CA TRP A 141 0.12 -7.11 -7.87
C TRP A 141 -0.34 -7.97 -9.03
N GLU A 142 -1.20 -8.91 -8.72
CA GLU A 142 -1.85 -9.77 -9.71
C GLU A 142 -3.32 -9.93 -9.36
N PHE A 143 -4.18 -9.91 -10.38
CA PHE A 143 -5.60 -10.11 -10.22
C PHE A 143 -6.15 -10.91 -11.39
N ASP A 144 -6.27 -12.23 -11.21
CA ASP A 144 -6.61 -13.23 -12.22
C ASP A 144 -7.95 -12.97 -12.89
N GLU A 145 -8.99 -12.61 -12.12
CA GLU A 145 -10.34 -12.41 -12.66
C GLU A 145 -10.40 -11.37 -13.78
N THR A 146 -9.50 -10.42 -13.80
CA THR A 146 -9.42 -9.37 -14.83
C THR A 146 -8.20 -9.51 -15.73
N ASP A 147 -7.41 -10.57 -15.56
CA ASP A 147 -6.17 -10.82 -16.30
C ASP A 147 -5.27 -9.56 -16.28
N GLN A 148 -4.97 -9.11 -15.05
CA GLN A 148 -4.12 -7.94 -14.83
C GLN A 148 -2.98 -8.26 -13.89
N ILE A 149 -1.78 -7.80 -14.25
CA ILE A 149 -0.60 -7.78 -13.41
C ILE A 149 -0.08 -6.35 -13.35
N ALA A 150 0.44 -5.90 -12.23
CA ALA A 150 1.16 -4.64 -12.15
C ALA A 150 2.47 -4.79 -11.39
N VAL A 151 3.47 -4.05 -11.86
CA VAL A 151 4.75 -3.88 -11.19
C VAL A 151 4.99 -2.38 -10.99
N ARG A 152 5.44 -2.01 -9.80
CA ARG A 152 5.87 -0.65 -9.49
C ARG A 152 7.32 -0.63 -9.03
N MET A 153 8.14 0.24 -9.63
CA MET A 153 9.52 0.52 -9.25
C MET A 153 9.68 2.03 -9.08
N ASP A 154 9.76 2.51 -7.85
CA ASP A 154 9.73 3.94 -7.53
C ASP A 154 8.56 4.68 -8.22
N ASP A 155 8.87 5.57 -9.18
CA ASP A 155 7.88 6.33 -9.96
C ASP A 155 7.37 5.59 -11.21
N TRP A 156 8.01 4.49 -11.60
CA TRP A 156 7.60 3.69 -12.74
C TRP A 156 6.53 2.67 -12.37
N LYS A 157 5.49 2.60 -13.18
CA LYS A 157 4.40 1.63 -13.03
C LYS A 157 4.12 0.97 -14.38
N MET A 158 4.19 -0.34 -14.41
CA MET A 158 3.75 -1.13 -15.55
C MET A 158 2.48 -1.90 -15.16
N VAL A 159 1.45 -1.79 -15.99
CA VAL A 159 0.23 -2.59 -15.90
C VAL A 159 0.17 -3.48 -17.13
N VAL A 160 0.16 -4.79 -16.93
CA VAL A 160 -0.07 -5.76 -18.00
C VAL A 160 -1.54 -6.15 -17.98
N LYS A 161 -2.24 -5.99 -19.09
CA LYS A 161 -3.64 -6.34 -19.22
C LYS A 161 -3.80 -7.26 -20.42
N LYS A 162 -4.28 -8.49 -20.19
CA LYS A 162 -4.42 -9.52 -21.24
C LYS A 162 -3.13 -9.69 -22.04
N GLY A 163 -2.01 -9.78 -21.34
CA GLY A 163 -0.67 -9.93 -21.91
C GLY A 163 -0.06 -8.67 -22.54
N THR A 164 -0.80 -7.56 -22.63
CA THR A 164 -0.30 -6.29 -23.21
C THR A 164 0.22 -5.37 -22.10
N PRO A 165 1.51 -4.98 -22.11
CA PRO A 165 2.06 -4.05 -21.14
C PRO A 165 1.73 -2.59 -21.48
N PHE A 166 1.49 -1.79 -20.46
CA PHE A 166 1.34 -0.33 -20.47
C PHE A 166 2.25 0.26 -19.41
N LEU A 167 3.10 1.19 -19.76
CA LEU A 167 4.05 1.83 -18.86
C LEU A 167 3.66 3.28 -18.57
N TYR A 168 3.74 3.66 -17.30
CA TYR A 168 3.43 5.00 -16.81
C TYR A 168 4.55 5.53 -15.90
N ASN A 169 4.68 6.86 -15.82
CA ASN A 169 5.49 7.52 -14.82
C ASN A 169 4.59 8.26 -13.84
N LEU A 170 4.39 7.71 -12.65
CA LEU A 170 3.45 8.22 -11.65
C LEU A 170 3.81 9.60 -11.09
N LYS A 171 5.05 10.05 -11.27
CA LYS A 171 5.47 11.39 -10.85
C LYS A 171 4.88 12.48 -11.74
N THR A 172 4.72 12.21 -13.03
CA THR A 172 4.23 13.16 -14.03
C THR A 172 2.83 12.83 -14.51
N ASP A 173 2.38 11.57 -14.34
CA ASP A 173 1.10 11.04 -14.79
C ASP A 173 0.51 10.10 -13.72
N ILE A 174 0.05 10.68 -12.62
CA ILE A 174 -0.51 9.93 -11.49
C ILE A 174 -1.85 9.25 -11.84
N HIS A 175 -2.53 9.71 -12.90
CA HIS A 175 -3.79 9.14 -13.38
C HIS A 175 -3.58 7.99 -14.39
N GLU A 176 -2.34 7.74 -14.83
CA GLU A 176 -2.01 6.65 -15.76
C GLU A 176 -2.73 6.80 -17.12
N ASP A 177 -2.76 8.02 -17.67
CA ASP A 177 -3.44 8.34 -18.94
C ASP A 177 -2.56 8.13 -20.17
N HIS A 178 -1.25 8.30 -20.02
CA HIS A 178 -0.31 8.34 -21.13
C HIS A 178 0.62 7.12 -21.11
N ASP A 179 0.33 6.15 -21.96
CA ASP A 179 1.21 5.01 -22.17
C ASP A 179 2.53 5.45 -22.85
N ILE A 180 3.63 5.20 -22.16
CA ILE A 180 5.00 5.52 -22.61
C ILE A 180 5.85 4.27 -22.87
N THR A 181 5.22 3.11 -23.07
CA THR A 181 5.87 1.81 -23.32
C THR A 181 6.89 1.89 -24.44
N LEU A 182 6.55 2.53 -25.57
CA LEU A 182 7.43 2.66 -26.73
C LEU A 182 8.62 3.61 -26.51
N GLN A 183 8.51 4.50 -25.53
CA GLN A 183 9.52 5.52 -25.22
C GLN A 183 10.59 4.99 -24.27
N HIS A 184 10.29 3.94 -23.49
CA HIS A 184 11.15 3.37 -22.45
C HIS A 184 11.20 1.84 -22.51
N PRO A 185 11.65 1.25 -23.63
CA PRO A 185 11.69 -0.21 -23.80
C PRO A 185 12.61 -0.90 -22.79
N ASP A 186 13.67 -0.25 -22.35
CA ASP A 186 14.59 -0.72 -21.32
C ASP A 186 13.92 -0.91 -19.95
N ILE A 187 13.06 0.03 -19.55
CA ILE A 187 12.27 -0.07 -18.31
C ILE A 187 11.24 -1.19 -18.43
N VAL A 188 10.57 -1.28 -19.58
CA VAL A 188 9.58 -2.34 -19.84
C VAL A 188 10.20 -3.72 -19.71
N GLU A 189 11.35 -3.97 -20.33
CA GLU A 189 12.05 -5.26 -20.25
C GLU A 189 12.50 -5.58 -18.82
N LYS A 190 13.00 -4.59 -18.08
CA LYS A 190 13.35 -4.75 -16.68
C LYS A 190 12.14 -5.14 -15.82
N MET A 191 10.98 -4.53 -16.04
CA MET A 191 9.76 -4.83 -15.28
C MET A 191 9.12 -6.15 -15.72
N LYS A 192 9.22 -6.53 -17.00
CA LYS A 192 8.81 -7.85 -17.47
C LYS A 192 9.60 -8.98 -16.83
N ALA A 193 10.91 -8.80 -16.64
CA ALA A 193 11.74 -9.81 -15.97
C ALA A 193 11.20 -10.14 -14.56
N ILE A 194 10.68 -9.15 -13.83
CA ILE A 194 10.05 -9.36 -12.50
C ILE A 194 8.79 -10.23 -12.59
N ILE A 195 8.03 -10.14 -13.69
CA ILE A 195 6.77 -10.88 -13.86
C ILE A 195 7.02 -12.35 -14.22
N PHE A 196 8.12 -12.64 -14.90
CA PHE A 196 8.39 -13.96 -15.49
C PHE A 196 9.51 -14.74 -14.77
N GLU A 197 10.04 -14.22 -13.66
CA GLU A 197 10.89 -14.95 -12.73
C GLU A 197 10.05 -15.76 -11.72
#